data_f09ba75640020d016819ed91ea416d58
#
_entry.id   f09ba75640020d016819ed91ea416d58
#
_cell.length_a   1.000
_cell.length_b   1.000
_cell.length_c   1.000
_cell.angle_alpha   90.00
_cell.angle_beta   90.00
_cell.angle_gamma   90.00
#
_symmetry.space_group_name_H-M   'P 1'
#
loop_
_entity.id
_entity.type
_entity.pdbx_description
1 polymer ?
#
loop_
_entity_poly.entity_id
_entity_poly.type
_entity_poly.pdbx_seq_one_letter_code
_entity_poly.pdbx_strand_id
1 'polypeptide(L)' 'MDKELDVSDLEPPEPLERILDAIMELRPGQRLAVSHRRLPYPLFDMLRRMGHRYETTGEEGRYRILIWPSGE' A
#
# COMPACT_ATOMS: atom_id res chain seq x y z
N MET A 1 11.89 8.58 -4.79
CA MET A 1 10.73 9.47 -4.65
C MET A 1 9.49 8.64 -4.43
N ASP A 2 8.67 9.01 -3.45
CA ASP A 2 7.49 8.24 -3.10
C ASP A 2 6.29 8.65 -3.94
N LYS A 3 5.44 7.68 -4.25
CA LYS A 3 4.19 7.90 -4.92
C LYS A 3 3.09 7.88 -3.86
N GLU A 4 2.18 8.86 -3.89
CA GLU A 4 1.15 9.00 -2.86
C GLU A 4 -0.20 8.49 -3.38
N LEU A 5 -0.93 7.79 -2.52
CA LEU A 5 -2.26 7.30 -2.85
C LEU A 5 -3.13 7.34 -1.59
N ASP A 6 -4.27 8.01 -1.69
CA ASP A 6 -5.21 8.10 -0.58
C ASP A 6 -6.45 7.27 -0.91
N VAL A 7 -6.67 6.21 -0.15
CA VAL A 7 -7.84 5.35 -0.31
C VAL A 7 -8.75 5.40 0.92
N SER A 8 -8.52 6.38 1.81
CA SER A 8 -9.23 6.44 3.09
C SER A 8 -10.74 6.67 2.93
N ASP A 9 -11.17 7.26 1.82
CA ASP A 9 -12.58 7.52 1.57
C ASP A 9 -13.27 6.45 0.75
N LEU A 10 -12.55 5.42 0.34
CA LEU A 10 -13.09 4.37 -0.50
C LEU A 10 -13.62 3.20 0.31
N GLU A 11 -14.58 2.48 -0.24
CA GLU A 11 -15.17 1.31 0.40
C GLU A 11 -14.64 0.03 -0.23
N PRO A 12 -14.49 -1.05 0.55
CA PRO A 12 -14.05 -2.33 -0.01
C PRO A 12 -14.96 -2.76 -1.16
N PRO A 13 -14.41 -3.37 -2.23
CA PRO A 13 -13.01 -3.77 -2.40
C PRO A 13 -12.14 -2.72 -3.09
N GLU A 14 -12.64 -1.50 -3.27
CA GLU A 14 -11.93 -0.48 -4.04
C GLU A 14 -10.53 -0.15 -3.52
N PRO A 15 -10.33 0.01 -2.18
CA PRO A 15 -8.98 0.32 -1.71
C PRO A 15 -7.94 -0.70 -2.16
N LEU A 16 -8.28 -1.99 -2.09
CA LEU A 16 -7.36 -3.04 -2.48
C LEU A 16 -7.04 -2.94 -3.98
N GLU A 17 -8.07 -2.75 -4.80
CA GLU A 17 -7.89 -2.66 -6.24
C GLU A 17 -7.00 -1.47 -6.62
N ARG A 18 -7.22 -0.32 -5.99
CA ARG A 18 -6.43 0.88 -6.27
C ARG A 18 -5.00 0.72 -5.87
N ILE A 19 -4.76 0.08 -4.73
CA ILE A 19 -3.41 -0.15 -4.24
C ILE A 19 -2.66 -1.10 -5.18
N LEU A 20 -3.29 -2.19 -5.60
CA LEU A 20 -2.66 -3.14 -6.50
C LEU A 20 -2.34 -2.50 -7.85
N ASP A 21 -3.24 -1.69 -8.39
CA ASP A 21 -2.98 -0.97 -9.64
C ASP A 21 -1.79 -0.03 -9.49
N ALA A 22 -1.71 0.68 -8.37
CA ALA A 22 -0.62 1.62 -8.15
C ALA A 22 0.72 0.90 -8.00
N ILE A 23 0.71 -0.27 -7.38
CA ILE A 23 1.93 -1.07 -7.23
C ILE A 23 2.46 -1.48 -8.60
N MET A 24 1.57 -1.83 -9.52
CA MET A 24 1.97 -2.23 -10.86
C MET A 24 2.62 -1.09 -11.65
N GLU A 25 2.40 0.14 -11.23
CA GLU A 25 2.95 1.31 -11.90
C GLU A 25 4.24 1.82 -11.25
N LEU A 26 4.68 1.20 -10.16
CA LEU A 26 5.90 1.63 -9.49
C LEU A 26 7.12 1.38 -10.36
N ARG A 27 8.02 2.36 -10.37
CA ARG A 27 9.29 2.25 -11.06
C ARG A 27 10.37 1.83 -10.06
N PRO A 28 11.49 1.29 -10.54
CA PRO A 28 12.59 0.95 -9.63
C PRO A 28 12.98 2.14 -8.77
N GLY A 29 13.15 1.90 -7.48
CA GLY A 29 13.52 2.94 -6.54
C GLY A 29 12.36 3.74 -5.98
N GLN A 30 11.16 3.55 -6.51
CA GLN A 30 9.98 4.23 -5.99
C GLN A 30 9.33 3.42 -4.89
N ARG A 31 8.66 4.14 -3.97
CA ARG A 31 7.84 3.52 -2.93
C ARG A 31 6.44 4.09 -3.04
N LEU A 32 5.46 3.28 -2.66
CA LEU A 32 4.06 3.72 -2.65
C LEU A 32 3.67 4.01 -1.20
N ALA A 33 3.21 5.25 -0.96
CA ALA A 33 2.73 5.66 0.36
C ALA A 33 1.22 5.76 0.30
N VAL A 34 0.54 4.89 1.05
CA VAL A 34 -0.91 4.76 1.03
C VAL A 34 -1.49 5.29 2.32
N SER A 35 -2.50 6.16 2.20
CA SER A 35 -3.30 6.58 3.35
C SER A 35 -4.56 5.73 3.38
N HIS A 36 -4.81 5.06 4.50
CA HIS A 36 -5.89 4.10 4.64
C HIS A 36 -6.51 4.26 6.02
N ARG A 37 -7.82 4.08 6.13
CA ARG A 37 -8.43 4.20 7.46
C ARG A 37 -8.44 2.88 8.22
N ARG A 38 -8.05 1.77 7.58
CA ARG A 38 -7.94 0.46 8.21
C ARG A 38 -6.64 -0.22 7.83
N LEU A 39 -6.23 -1.22 8.61
CA LEU A 39 -5.10 -2.04 8.24
C LEU A 39 -5.60 -3.16 7.33
N PRO A 40 -5.22 -3.15 6.06
CA PRO A 40 -5.73 -4.12 5.08
C PRO A 40 -4.96 -5.45 5.13
N TYR A 41 -5.28 -6.29 6.11
CA TYR A 41 -4.54 -7.54 6.31
C TYR A 41 -4.46 -8.44 5.06
N PRO A 42 -5.53 -8.59 4.27
CA PRO A 42 -5.40 -9.37 3.03
C PRO A 42 -4.35 -8.84 2.08
N LEU A 43 -4.17 -7.51 2.04
CA LEU A 43 -3.15 -6.90 1.20
C LEU A 43 -1.76 -7.32 1.65
N PHE A 44 -1.53 -7.42 2.95
CA PHE A 44 -0.21 -7.76 3.47
C PHE A 44 0.22 -9.16 3.02
N ASP A 45 -0.70 -10.13 3.00
CA ASP A 45 -0.42 -11.45 2.47
C ASP A 45 -0.02 -11.38 1.00
N MET A 46 -0.77 -10.60 0.22
CA MET A 46 -0.51 -10.46 -1.21
C MET A 46 0.85 -9.82 -1.44
N LEU A 47 1.20 -8.80 -0.64
CA LEU A 47 2.49 -8.13 -0.78
C LEU A 47 3.64 -9.11 -0.56
N ARG A 48 3.53 -9.95 0.46
CA ARG A 48 4.57 -10.93 0.72
C ARG A 48 4.72 -11.91 -0.44
N ARG A 49 3.61 -12.36 -1.01
CA ARG A 49 3.64 -13.27 -2.17
C ARG A 49 4.23 -12.61 -3.41
N MET A 50 4.05 -11.30 -3.55
CA MET A 50 4.56 -10.56 -4.69
C MET A 50 6.01 -10.16 -4.53
N GLY A 51 6.62 -10.44 -3.36
CA GLY A 51 7.99 -10.01 -3.12
C GLY A 51 8.10 -8.55 -2.75
N HIS A 52 7.07 -8.00 -2.14
CA HIS A 52 7.07 -6.62 -1.67
C HIS A 52 7.20 -6.55 -0.16
N ARG A 53 7.75 -5.46 0.32
CA ARG A 53 7.84 -5.16 1.74
C ARG A 53 6.96 -3.96 2.06
N TYR A 54 6.61 -3.83 3.32
CA TYR A 54 5.77 -2.71 3.74
C TYR A 54 6.05 -2.34 5.19
N GLU A 55 5.74 -1.08 5.52
CA GLU A 55 5.75 -0.57 6.88
C GLU A 55 4.45 0.16 7.13
N THR A 56 3.91 0.01 8.32
CA THR A 56 2.70 0.71 8.70
C THR A 56 2.98 1.66 9.85
N THR A 57 2.39 2.85 9.77
CA THR A 57 2.45 3.84 10.85
C THR A 57 1.07 4.40 11.05
N GLY A 58 0.90 5.16 12.14
CA GLY A 58 -0.37 5.80 12.43
C GLY A 58 -1.17 5.02 13.45
N GLU A 59 -2.44 5.42 13.58
CA GLU A 59 -3.32 4.84 14.58
C GLU A 59 -4.71 4.68 13.99
N GLU A 60 -5.60 4.09 14.75
CA GLU A 60 -6.93 3.73 14.28
C GLU A 60 -7.58 4.87 13.51
N GLY A 61 -8.06 4.56 12.31
CA GLY A 61 -8.72 5.53 11.44
C GLY A 61 -7.76 6.32 10.56
N ARG A 62 -6.45 6.26 10.82
CA ARG A 62 -5.46 7.05 10.10
C ARG A 62 -4.15 6.30 9.95
N TYR A 63 -4.15 5.31 9.10
CA TYR A 63 -2.95 4.54 8.85
C TYR A 63 -2.23 5.02 7.61
N ARG A 64 -0.91 4.91 7.64
CA ARG A 64 -0.07 5.15 6.48
C ARG A 64 0.72 3.88 6.22
N ILE A 65 0.66 3.40 5.00
CA ILE A 65 1.33 2.16 4.60
C ILE A 65 2.34 2.49 3.52
N LEU A 66 3.60 2.20 3.80
CA LEU A 66 4.66 2.43 2.83
C LEU A 66 5.02 1.08 2.23
N ILE A 67 5.00 0.99 0.90
CA ILE A 67 5.17 -0.27 0.17
C ILE A 67 6.29 -0.11 -0.85
N TRP A 68 7.18 -1.10 -0.91
CA TRP A 68 8.28 -1.08 -1.89
C TRP A 68 8.67 -2.52 -2.26
N PRO A 69 9.24 -2.72 -3.47
CA PRO A 69 9.70 -4.05 -3.86
C PRO A 69 10.86 -4.49 -2.98
N SER A 70 10.88 -5.77 -2.58
CA SER A 70 12.00 -6.31 -1.86
C SER A 70 13.10 -6.71 -2.85
N GLY A 71 14.33 -6.82 -2.36
CA GLY A 71 15.44 -7.17 -3.23
C GLY A 71 16.09 -6.00 -3.92
N GLU A 72 15.74 -4.82 -3.55
CA GLU A 72 16.32 -3.58 -4.06
C GLU A 72 17.60 -3.22 -3.35
#